data_54a44b1715c615c5d45da75d7e5fa7e7
#
_entry.id   54a44b1715c615c5d45da75d7e5fa7e7
#
_cell.length_a   1.000
_cell.length_b   1.000
_cell.length_c   1.000
_cell.angle_alpha   90.00
_cell.angle_beta   90.00
_cell.angle_gamma   90.00
#
_symmetry.space_group_name_H-M   'P 1'
#
loop_
_entity.id
_entity.type
_entity.pdbx_description
1 polymer ?
#
loop_
_entity_poly.entity_id
_entity_poly.type
_entity_poly.pdbx_seq_one_letter_code
_entity_poly.pdbx_strand_id
1 'polypeptide(L)'
;HMVCSYDAETGKELWRVRYANKWSVVPRPVFTHGTVLVCTGYDGPAELLAIRPDGSGDVTDTHVAWRTDDNVPHNPSPVVVGDHVYLVADNGIVSCRDVRTGEATWRKRLGGNFSASPVHAAGTLWIVSEQGVCTAFKASPEAFEELGSSDMGEQVLASLAPAEGAFFLRTEGHLYRIE
;
A
#
# COMPACT_ATOMS: atom_id res chain seq x y z
N HIS A 1 17.25 -8.59 -5.68
CA HIS A 1 17.01 -7.26 -5.09
C HIS A 1 16.87 -6.23 -6.22
N MET A 2 15.82 -6.46 -7.01
CA MET A 2 15.49 -5.59 -8.13
C MET A 2 14.00 -5.68 -8.46
N VAL A 3 13.46 -4.61 -9.01
CA VAL A 3 12.18 -4.59 -9.72
C VAL A 3 12.49 -4.79 -11.19
N CYS A 4 11.80 -5.71 -11.86
CA CYS A 4 11.94 -5.94 -13.28
C CYS A 4 10.59 -5.81 -13.97
N SER A 5 10.60 -5.24 -15.16
CA SER A 5 9.46 -5.23 -16.08
C SER A 5 9.73 -6.17 -17.24
N TYR A 6 8.69 -6.88 -17.63
CA TYR A 6 8.75 -7.85 -18.71
C TYR A 6 7.65 -7.58 -19.74
N ASP A 7 7.97 -7.83 -20.98
CA ASP A 7 6.99 -7.87 -22.04
C ASP A 7 6.04 -9.05 -21.81
N ALA A 8 4.73 -8.78 -21.78
CA ALA A 8 3.73 -9.79 -21.41
C ALA A 8 3.53 -10.91 -22.44
N GLU A 9 3.89 -10.66 -23.70
CA GLU A 9 3.73 -11.64 -24.78
C GLU A 9 4.98 -12.53 -24.92
N THR A 10 6.16 -11.94 -24.79
CA THR A 10 7.43 -12.61 -25.08
C THR A 10 8.20 -13.04 -23.84
N GLY A 11 7.86 -12.47 -22.64
CA GLY A 11 8.62 -12.66 -21.41
C GLY A 11 9.99 -11.99 -21.43
N LYS A 12 10.31 -11.16 -22.43
CA LYS A 12 11.57 -10.44 -22.50
C LYS A 12 11.61 -9.35 -21.46
N GLU A 13 12.72 -9.25 -20.71
CA GLU A 13 12.96 -8.15 -19.80
C GLU A 13 13.06 -6.83 -20.57
N LEU A 14 12.28 -5.84 -20.16
CA LEU A 14 12.26 -4.49 -20.71
C LEU A 14 13.23 -3.59 -19.96
N TRP A 15 13.07 -3.51 -18.63
CA TRP A 15 13.94 -2.71 -17.78
C TRP A 15 14.03 -3.31 -16.36
N ARG A 16 15.02 -2.84 -15.60
CA ARG A 16 15.17 -3.14 -14.17
C ARG A 16 15.61 -1.94 -13.37
N VAL A 17 15.20 -1.91 -12.09
CA VAL A 17 15.67 -0.99 -11.05
C VAL A 17 16.22 -1.81 -9.89
N ARG A 18 17.44 -1.52 -9.46
CA ARG A 18 18.08 -2.15 -8.30
C ARG A 18 17.77 -1.36 -7.04
N TYR A 19 17.62 -2.06 -5.92
CA TYR A 19 17.49 -1.47 -4.60
C TYR A 19 18.35 -2.25 -3.59
N ALA A 20 18.61 -1.64 -2.41
CA ALA A 20 19.42 -2.26 -1.37
C ALA A 20 18.83 -3.61 -0.90
N ASN A 21 19.67 -4.45 -0.29
CA ASN A 21 19.33 -5.80 0.17
C ASN A 21 18.10 -5.84 1.07
N LYS A 22 16.96 -6.12 0.47
CA LYS A 22 15.66 -6.24 1.13
C LYS A 22 15.02 -7.56 0.69
N TRP A 23 14.67 -8.41 1.66
CA TRP A 23 14.01 -9.68 1.41
C TRP A 23 12.50 -9.50 1.31
N SER A 24 11.81 -10.44 0.68
CA SER A 24 10.34 -10.61 0.75
C SER A 24 9.54 -9.34 0.44
N VAL A 25 9.37 -9.01 -0.82
CA VAL A 25 8.46 -7.94 -1.24
C VAL A 25 7.04 -8.51 -1.27
N VAL A 26 6.16 -8.00 -0.40
CA VAL A 26 4.77 -8.45 -0.28
C VAL A 26 3.79 -7.47 -0.94
N PRO A 27 3.93 -6.13 -0.77
CA PRO A 27 3.00 -5.18 -1.32
C PRO A 27 2.94 -5.24 -2.85
N ARG A 28 1.72 -5.16 -3.38
CA ARG A 28 1.47 -5.15 -4.82
C ARG A 28 2.00 -3.86 -5.44
N PRO A 29 2.70 -3.92 -6.60
CA PRO A 29 3.01 -2.73 -7.39
C PRO A 29 1.73 -2.04 -7.86
N VAL A 30 1.74 -0.70 -7.89
CA VAL A 30 0.59 0.11 -8.33
C VAL A 30 1.03 1.06 -9.44
N PHE A 31 0.44 0.93 -10.64
CA PHE A 31 0.65 1.89 -11.72
C PHE A 31 -0.27 3.10 -11.56
N THR A 32 0.31 4.28 -11.55
CA THR A 32 -0.42 5.54 -11.40
C THR A 32 0.39 6.72 -11.94
N HIS A 33 -0.27 7.72 -12.51
CA HIS A 33 0.36 8.99 -12.94
C HIS A 33 1.66 8.81 -13.75
N GLY A 34 1.71 7.79 -14.61
CA GLY A 34 2.88 7.49 -15.44
C GLY A 34 4.06 6.86 -14.69
N THR A 35 3.88 6.44 -13.45
CA THR A 35 4.88 5.72 -12.64
C THR A 35 4.34 4.42 -12.09
N VAL A 36 5.24 3.51 -11.74
CA VAL A 36 4.96 2.30 -10.97
C VAL A 36 5.45 2.53 -9.54
N LEU A 37 4.54 2.51 -8.58
CA LEU A 37 4.86 2.54 -7.15
C LEU A 37 5.20 1.14 -6.67
N VAL A 38 6.35 0.95 -6.04
CA VAL A 38 6.81 -0.33 -5.52
C VAL A 38 7.38 -0.16 -4.12
N CYS A 39 6.84 -0.88 -3.15
CA CYS A 39 7.47 -1.02 -1.83
C CYS A 39 8.58 -2.07 -1.92
N THR A 40 9.72 -1.81 -1.29
CA THR A 40 10.77 -2.82 -1.09
C THR A 40 10.49 -3.65 0.17
N GLY A 41 11.19 -4.79 0.32
CA GLY A 41 10.85 -5.74 1.36
C GLY A 41 11.60 -5.56 2.68
N TYR A 42 11.54 -6.62 3.51
CA TYR A 42 12.16 -6.73 4.82
C TYR A 42 13.70 -6.62 4.78
N ASP A 43 14.29 -6.57 5.96
CA ASP A 43 15.71 -6.39 6.24
C ASP A 43 16.17 -4.93 6.17
N GLY A 44 15.68 -4.16 7.11
CA GLY A 44 15.87 -2.74 7.29
C GLY A 44 14.65 -1.91 6.85
N PRO A 45 14.74 -0.59 6.83
CA PRO A 45 13.61 0.25 6.44
C PRO A 45 13.20 -0.05 4.99
N ALA A 46 11.91 -0.35 4.77
CA ALA A 46 11.36 -0.46 3.43
C ALA A 46 11.42 0.90 2.73
N GLU A 47 11.58 0.88 1.41
CA GLU A 47 11.46 2.08 0.58
C GLU A 47 10.23 1.97 -0.32
N LEU A 48 9.56 3.08 -0.56
CA LEU A 48 8.61 3.25 -1.64
C LEU A 48 9.31 3.95 -2.79
N LEU A 49 9.36 3.30 -3.94
CA LEU A 49 9.96 3.80 -5.17
C LEU A 49 8.85 4.17 -6.15
N ALA A 50 8.97 5.34 -6.80
CA ALA A 50 8.17 5.68 -7.98
C ALA A 50 9.05 5.58 -9.23
N ILE A 51 8.75 4.62 -10.09
CA ILE A 51 9.58 4.26 -11.24
C ILE A 51 8.85 4.63 -12.52
N ARG A 52 9.48 5.43 -13.40
CA ARG A 52 8.95 5.65 -14.76
C ARG A 52 9.19 4.39 -15.60
N PRO A 53 8.16 3.83 -16.25
CA PRO A 53 8.26 2.55 -16.94
C PRO A 53 8.74 2.63 -18.39
N ASP A 54 9.10 3.80 -18.89
CA ASP A 54 9.44 4.10 -20.28
C ASP A 54 10.92 3.85 -20.65
N GLY A 55 11.69 3.26 -19.74
CA GLY A 55 13.10 2.98 -19.92
C GLY A 55 13.41 1.63 -20.57
N SER A 56 14.71 1.34 -20.77
CA SER A 56 15.21 0.05 -21.25
C SER A 56 16.52 -0.34 -20.57
N GLY A 57 16.65 -1.61 -20.22
CA GLY A 57 17.83 -2.13 -19.51
C GLY A 57 17.89 -1.71 -18.04
N ASP A 58 19.07 -1.44 -17.51
CA ASP A 58 19.21 -0.97 -16.11
C ASP A 58 18.94 0.53 -16.02
N VAL A 59 17.84 0.89 -15.38
CA VAL A 59 17.35 2.27 -15.27
C VAL A 59 17.40 2.81 -13.83
N THR A 60 18.17 2.17 -12.97
CA THR A 60 18.25 2.47 -11.54
C THR A 60 18.52 3.96 -11.26
N ASP A 61 19.47 4.54 -11.98
CA ASP A 61 19.91 5.92 -11.72
C ASP A 61 19.12 6.98 -12.53
N THR A 62 18.27 6.53 -13.46
CA THR A 62 17.63 7.44 -14.43
C THR A 62 16.12 7.50 -14.35
N HIS A 63 15.43 6.43 -13.90
CA HIS A 63 13.98 6.34 -13.96
C HIS A 63 13.29 6.25 -12.59
N VAL A 64 14.01 6.25 -11.47
CA VAL A 64 13.41 6.45 -10.16
C VAL A 64 13.12 7.95 -10.01
N ALA A 65 11.84 8.33 -10.14
CA ALA A 65 11.41 9.72 -10.08
C ALA A 65 11.55 10.29 -8.66
N TRP A 66 11.18 9.48 -7.66
CA TRP A 66 11.36 9.78 -6.24
C TRP A 66 11.38 8.48 -5.42
N ARG A 67 11.89 8.58 -4.20
CA ARG A 67 11.85 7.51 -3.19
C ARG A 67 11.67 8.07 -1.80
N THR A 68 11.14 7.27 -0.90
CA THR A 68 11.04 7.55 0.53
C THR A 68 11.14 6.26 1.33
N ASP A 69 11.69 6.32 2.55
CA ASP A 69 11.74 5.24 3.54
C ASP A 69 10.84 5.54 4.76
N ASP A 70 10.10 6.63 4.70
CA ASP A 70 9.32 7.13 5.81
C ASP A 70 7.99 6.37 5.96
N ASN A 71 7.93 5.46 6.94
CA ASN A 71 6.78 4.64 7.28
C ASN A 71 6.18 3.87 6.08
N VAL A 72 7.06 3.28 5.29
CA VAL A 72 6.67 2.42 4.16
C VAL A 72 6.29 1.03 4.69
N PRO A 73 5.15 0.46 4.25
CA PRO A 73 4.71 -0.87 4.67
C PRO A 73 5.58 -1.99 4.11
N HIS A 74 5.73 -3.08 4.87
CA HIS A 74 6.31 -4.34 4.41
C HIS A 74 5.22 -5.31 3.90
N ASN A 75 4.03 -5.30 4.50
CA ASN A 75 2.91 -6.19 4.15
C ASN A 75 1.75 -5.49 3.45
N PRO A 76 1.15 -4.42 3.99
CA PRO A 76 0.02 -3.77 3.34
C PRO A 76 0.38 -3.14 1.99
N SER A 77 -0.44 -3.36 0.99
CA SER A 77 -0.27 -2.73 -0.33
C SER A 77 -0.71 -1.26 -0.31
N PRO A 78 -0.05 -0.37 -1.07
CA PRO A 78 -0.50 1.00 -1.25
C PRO A 78 -1.86 1.08 -1.94
N VAL A 79 -2.65 2.10 -1.61
CA VAL A 79 -3.89 2.45 -2.33
C VAL A 79 -3.79 3.88 -2.85
N VAL A 80 -4.11 4.07 -4.13
CA VAL A 80 -4.13 5.39 -4.76
C VAL A 80 -5.56 5.86 -4.93
N VAL A 81 -5.82 7.09 -4.49
CA VAL A 81 -7.11 7.78 -4.68
C VAL A 81 -6.83 9.19 -5.21
N GLY A 82 -7.26 9.46 -6.43
CA GLY A 82 -6.94 10.72 -7.11
C GLY A 82 -5.43 10.91 -7.24
N ASP A 83 -4.92 12.04 -6.79
CA ASP A 83 -3.52 12.43 -6.83
C ASP A 83 -2.70 11.98 -5.60
N HIS A 84 -3.28 11.14 -4.73
CA HIS A 84 -2.65 10.75 -3.45
C HIS A 84 -2.54 9.24 -3.29
N VAL A 85 -1.43 8.81 -2.68
CA VAL A 85 -1.21 7.44 -2.24
C VAL A 85 -1.34 7.35 -0.72
N TYR A 86 -2.11 6.38 -0.27
CA TYR A 86 -2.32 6.07 1.15
C TYR A 86 -1.54 4.82 1.50
N LEU A 87 -0.75 4.92 2.55
CA LEU A 87 0.05 3.83 3.10
C LEU A 87 -0.41 3.51 4.52
N VAL A 88 -0.42 2.25 4.85
CA VAL A 88 -0.62 1.75 6.21
C VAL A 88 0.62 0.94 6.57
N ALA A 89 1.50 1.51 7.38
CA ALA A 89 2.69 0.81 7.84
C ALA A 89 2.33 -0.29 8.84
N ASP A 90 3.12 -1.36 8.87
CA ASP A 90 2.91 -2.53 9.74
C ASP A 90 2.77 -2.16 11.23
N ASN A 91 3.36 -1.04 11.65
CA ASN A 91 3.32 -0.53 13.04
C ASN A 91 2.15 0.42 13.33
N GLY A 92 1.16 0.50 12.44
CA GLY A 92 -0.04 1.30 12.61
C GLY A 92 0.11 2.79 12.33
N ILE A 93 1.12 3.21 11.59
CA ILE A 93 1.19 4.57 11.06
C ILE A 93 0.52 4.61 9.68
N VAL A 94 -0.54 5.39 9.56
CA VAL A 94 -1.22 5.70 8.31
C VAL A 94 -0.68 7.01 7.76
N SER A 95 -0.42 7.10 6.46
CA SER A 95 0.00 8.33 5.81
C SER A 95 -0.71 8.54 4.47
N CYS A 96 -0.94 9.80 4.15
CA CYS A 96 -1.32 10.27 2.82
C CYS A 96 -0.14 11.02 2.20
N ARG A 97 0.15 10.76 0.93
CA ARG A 97 1.26 11.37 0.21
C ARG A 97 0.84 11.82 -1.18
N ASP A 98 1.41 12.90 -1.65
CA ASP A 98 1.30 13.26 -3.07
C ASP A 98 1.99 12.18 -3.93
N VAL A 99 1.28 11.69 -4.93
CA VAL A 99 1.75 10.58 -5.77
C VAL A 99 2.90 10.97 -6.71
N ARG A 100 3.04 12.25 -7.03
CA ARG A 100 4.06 12.76 -7.95
C ARG A 100 5.38 13.07 -7.26
N THR A 101 5.33 13.44 -5.97
CA THR A 101 6.52 13.85 -5.21
C THR A 101 6.93 12.87 -4.11
N GLY A 102 6.00 12.04 -3.62
CA GLY A 102 6.17 11.17 -2.46
C GLY A 102 6.11 11.91 -1.12
N GLU A 103 5.93 13.23 -1.12
CA GLU A 103 5.83 14.03 0.10
C GLU A 103 4.55 13.71 0.87
N ALA A 104 4.67 13.53 2.18
CA ALA A 104 3.52 13.27 3.03
C ALA A 104 2.74 14.56 3.30
N THR A 105 1.44 14.53 3.02
CA THR A 105 0.50 15.60 3.39
C THR A 105 0.11 15.50 4.87
N TRP A 106 -0.11 14.29 5.35
CA TRP A 106 -0.33 14.00 6.77
C TRP A 106 0.10 12.59 7.17
N ARG A 107 0.26 12.38 8.48
CA ARG A 107 0.47 11.09 9.14
C ARG A 107 -0.39 10.97 10.37
N LYS A 108 -0.86 9.77 10.66
CA LYS A 108 -1.64 9.45 11.86
C LYS A 108 -1.20 8.10 12.42
N ARG A 109 -0.91 8.03 13.69
CA ARG A 109 -0.72 6.76 14.41
C ARG A 109 -2.07 6.28 14.94
N LEU A 110 -2.48 5.08 14.56
CA LEU A 110 -3.69 4.42 15.07
C LEU A 110 -3.35 3.42 16.18
N GLY A 111 -2.13 2.90 16.22
CA GLY A 111 -1.74 1.78 17.06
C GLY A 111 -2.10 0.43 16.45
N GLY A 112 -1.69 -0.66 17.11
CA GLY A 112 -1.82 -2.01 16.59
C GLY A 112 -0.83 -2.34 15.49
N ASN A 113 -0.92 -3.56 14.97
CA ASN A 113 -0.15 -4.02 13.81
C ASN A 113 -1.06 -4.23 12.61
N PHE A 114 -0.50 -4.12 11.41
CA PHE A 114 -1.27 -4.24 10.18
C PHE A 114 -0.55 -5.14 9.17
N SER A 115 -1.23 -6.20 8.72
CA SER A 115 -0.84 -7.05 7.58
C SER A 115 -1.80 -6.88 6.40
N ALA A 116 -3.06 -6.53 6.70
CA ALA A 116 -4.11 -6.34 5.71
C ALA A 116 -3.91 -5.06 4.89
N SER A 117 -4.11 -5.14 3.58
CA SER A 117 -4.10 -3.98 2.70
C SER A 117 -5.35 -3.12 2.90
N PRO A 118 -5.22 -1.78 2.84
CA PRO A 118 -6.37 -0.88 2.83
C PRO A 118 -7.25 -1.11 1.58
N VAL A 119 -8.54 -0.81 1.72
CA VAL A 119 -9.52 -0.86 0.63
C VAL A 119 -10.20 0.49 0.51
N HIS A 120 -10.29 1.01 -0.72
CA HIS A 120 -11.03 2.23 -1.02
C HIS A 120 -12.40 1.90 -1.61
N ALA A 121 -13.45 2.45 -1.05
CA ALA A 121 -14.82 2.37 -1.57
C ALA A 121 -15.59 3.66 -1.27
N ALA A 122 -16.22 4.24 -2.29
CA ALA A 122 -17.10 5.42 -2.17
C ALA A 122 -16.49 6.58 -1.37
N GLY A 123 -15.22 6.93 -1.60
CA GLY A 123 -14.53 8.03 -0.92
C GLY A 123 -14.02 7.71 0.49
N THR A 124 -14.24 6.48 0.95
CA THR A 124 -13.82 5.99 2.27
C THR A 124 -12.71 4.97 2.13
N LEU A 125 -11.70 5.07 2.96
CA LEU A 125 -10.66 4.07 3.15
C LEU A 125 -10.98 3.21 4.38
N TRP A 126 -10.90 1.90 4.18
CA TRP A 126 -11.14 0.88 5.19
C TRP A 126 -9.87 0.13 5.45
N ILE A 127 -9.48 0.03 6.70
CA ILE A 127 -8.30 -0.72 7.16
C ILE A 127 -8.70 -1.61 8.33
N VAL A 128 -7.99 -2.71 8.52
CA VAL A 128 -8.20 -3.59 9.66
C VAL A 128 -6.86 -3.98 10.27
N SER A 129 -6.74 -3.82 11.58
CA SER A 129 -5.57 -4.22 12.33
C SER A 129 -5.55 -5.73 12.55
N GLU A 130 -4.36 -6.30 12.87
CA GLU A 130 -4.23 -7.70 13.27
C GLU A 130 -5.01 -8.04 14.54
N GLN A 131 -5.29 -7.05 15.38
CA GLN A 131 -6.12 -7.21 16.58
C GLN A 131 -7.62 -7.22 16.27
N GLY A 132 -8.02 -7.04 15.00
CA GLY A 132 -9.40 -7.06 14.56
C GLY A 132 -10.13 -5.72 14.57
N VAL A 133 -9.44 -4.61 14.87
CA VAL A 133 -10.06 -3.28 14.81
C VAL A 133 -10.13 -2.81 13.37
N CYS A 134 -11.35 -2.72 12.84
CA CYS A 134 -11.64 -2.15 11.54
C CYS A 134 -11.89 -0.65 11.68
N THR A 135 -11.15 0.18 10.96
CA THR A 135 -11.28 1.64 10.98
C THR A 135 -11.65 2.15 9.60
N ALA A 136 -12.67 2.99 9.53
CA ALA A 136 -13.07 3.74 8.34
C ALA A 136 -12.64 5.20 8.46
N PHE A 137 -12.01 5.74 7.43
CA PHE A 137 -11.62 7.15 7.38
C PHE A 137 -11.79 7.72 5.96
N LYS A 138 -11.96 9.03 5.88
CA LYS A 138 -12.15 9.73 4.62
C LYS A 138 -10.88 9.71 3.78
N ALA A 139 -11.01 9.42 2.49
CA ALA A 139 -9.91 9.54 1.54
C ALA A 139 -9.70 11.04 1.19
N SER A 140 -9.00 11.77 2.06
CA SER A 140 -8.76 13.21 1.96
C SER A 140 -7.29 13.53 2.14
N PRO A 141 -6.69 14.43 1.34
CA PRO A 141 -5.30 14.87 1.52
C PRO A 141 -5.13 15.92 2.61
N GLU A 142 -6.20 16.58 3.09
CA GLU A 142 -6.12 17.69 4.03
C GLU A 142 -5.76 17.19 5.43
N ALA A 143 -6.43 16.12 5.88
CA ALA A 143 -6.23 15.55 7.22
C ALA A 143 -6.79 14.13 7.32
N PHE A 144 -6.34 13.39 8.32
CA PHE A 144 -7.00 12.16 8.75
C PHE A 144 -8.32 12.48 9.44
N GLU A 145 -9.42 12.01 8.86
CA GLU A 145 -10.78 12.16 9.41
C GLU A 145 -11.37 10.75 9.58
N GLU A 146 -11.42 10.27 10.83
CA GLU A 146 -12.05 9.01 11.18
C GLU A 146 -13.56 9.11 11.07
N LEU A 147 -14.17 8.19 10.35
CA LEU A 147 -15.62 8.09 10.18
C LEU A 147 -16.25 7.09 11.15
N GLY A 148 -15.46 6.15 11.65
CA GLY A 148 -15.88 5.17 12.64
C GLY A 148 -14.90 4.02 12.75
N SER A 149 -15.06 3.23 13.82
CA SER A 149 -14.31 2.01 14.03
C SER A 149 -15.18 0.92 14.66
N SER A 150 -14.82 -0.33 14.42
CA SER A 150 -15.51 -1.51 14.97
C SER A 150 -14.48 -2.59 15.29
N ASP A 151 -14.64 -3.23 16.44
CA ASP A 151 -13.80 -4.35 16.87
C ASP A 151 -14.50 -5.67 16.51
N MET A 152 -13.82 -6.52 15.75
CA MET A 152 -14.32 -7.85 15.35
C MET A 152 -14.16 -8.88 16.48
N GLY A 153 -13.39 -8.57 17.53
CA GLY A 153 -13.13 -9.46 18.65
C GLY A 153 -12.24 -10.66 18.33
N GLU A 154 -11.64 -10.69 17.14
CA GLU A 154 -10.80 -11.79 16.65
C GLU A 154 -9.62 -11.24 15.83
N GLN A 155 -8.56 -12.04 15.73
CA GLN A 155 -7.42 -11.72 14.89
C GLN A 155 -7.81 -11.67 13.40
N VAL A 156 -7.29 -10.67 12.69
CA VAL A 156 -7.49 -10.47 11.25
C VAL A 156 -6.16 -10.25 10.55
N LEU A 157 -5.84 -11.11 9.59
CA LEU A 157 -4.67 -10.94 8.70
C LEU A 157 -5.12 -10.67 7.25
N ALA A 158 -6.38 -10.92 6.94
CA ALA A 158 -6.95 -10.79 5.61
C ALA A 158 -7.39 -9.35 5.33
N SER A 159 -7.19 -8.90 4.09
CA SER A 159 -7.77 -7.66 3.61
C SER A 159 -9.28 -7.80 3.42
N LEU A 160 -10.03 -6.70 3.59
CA LEU A 160 -11.43 -6.61 3.20
C LEU A 160 -11.59 -6.89 1.70
N ALA A 161 -12.57 -7.68 1.31
CA ALA A 161 -12.90 -7.97 -0.09
C ALA A 161 -14.27 -7.35 -0.44
N PRO A 162 -14.32 -6.26 -1.21
CA PRO A 162 -15.59 -5.69 -1.66
C PRO A 162 -16.20 -6.54 -2.77
N ALA A 163 -17.43 -6.99 -2.58
CA ALA A 163 -18.22 -7.71 -3.58
C ALA A 163 -19.71 -7.54 -3.31
N GLU A 164 -20.54 -7.47 -4.36
CA GLU A 164 -22.01 -7.49 -4.28
C GLU A 164 -22.62 -6.48 -3.31
N GLY A 165 -22.04 -5.26 -3.23
CA GLY A 165 -22.52 -4.20 -2.34
C GLY A 165 -22.18 -4.41 -0.86
N ALA A 166 -21.33 -5.37 -0.53
CA ALA A 166 -20.89 -5.68 0.83
C ALA A 166 -19.37 -5.82 0.90
N PHE A 167 -18.83 -5.85 2.11
CA PHE A 167 -17.47 -6.31 2.38
C PHE A 167 -17.50 -7.74 2.91
N PHE A 168 -16.59 -8.56 2.45
CA PHE A 168 -16.29 -9.86 3.05
C PHE A 168 -14.99 -9.76 3.82
N LEU A 169 -15.00 -10.17 5.08
CA LEU A 169 -13.84 -10.17 5.96
C LEU A 169 -13.66 -11.51 6.61
N ARG A 170 -12.49 -12.11 6.44
CA ARG A 170 -12.09 -13.32 7.13
C ARG A 170 -11.32 -12.97 8.40
N THR A 171 -11.81 -13.45 9.54
CA THR A 171 -11.11 -13.46 10.82
C THR A 171 -10.50 -14.84 11.10
N GLU A 172 -9.91 -15.05 12.26
CA GLU A 172 -9.37 -16.36 12.65
C GLU A 172 -10.43 -17.47 12.62
N GLY A 173 -11.63 -17.19 13.16
CA GLY A 173 -12.69 -18.17 13.31
C GLY A 173 -13.88 -18.02 12.34
N HIS A 174 -14.05 -16.88 11.68
CA HIS A 174 -15.26 -16.55 10.93
C HIS A 174 -14.99 -15.94 9.55
N LEU A 175 -16.03 -16.00 8.70
CA LEU A 175 -16.15 -15.20 7.48
C LEU A 175 -17.37 -14.30 7.62
N TYR A 176 -17.15 -13.00 7.67
CA TYR A 176 -18.22 -12.01 7.77
C TYR A 176 -18.61 -11.46 6.41
N ARG A 177 -19.90 -11.20 6.24
CA ARG A 177 -20.46 -10.34 5.20
C ARG A 177 -21.01 -9.09 5.89
N ILE A 178 -20.49 -7.92 5.53
CA ILE A 178 -20.78 -6.62 6.17
C ILE A 178 -21.40 -5.72 5.11
N GLU A 179 -22.63 -5.24 5.38
CA GLU A 179 -23.39 -4.32 4.54
C GLU A 179 -23.33 -2.89 5.06
#